data_d3c0e4186b9daf3f740a292b12bdf667
#
_entry.id   d3c0e4186b9daf3f740a292b12bdf667
#
_cell.length_a   1.000
_cell.length_b   1.000
_cell.length_c   1.000
_cell.angle_alpha   90.00
_cell.angle_beta   90.00
_cell.angle_gamma   90.00
#
_symmetry.space_group_name_H-M   'P 1'
#
loop_
_entity.id
_entity.type
_entity.pdbx_description
1 polymer ?
#
loop_
_entity_poly.entity_id
_entity_poly.type
_entity_poly.pdbx_seq_one_letter_code
_entity_poly.pdbx_strand_id
1 'polypeptide(L)'
;MARVAVIGGGYGGVTVAKGLDPLADVILIEQKDQFVHHAAALRAAVDTVWEHAIFMPYTNLLSRGQVVRGTVSAVHGTTVHVFGHDPIEADYVVFATGSTYPFPAKYSSYRSSVAKARLEQLHENLSCARSVMIVGGGTVGIELTGELANAFPGLDITIVEASDQILGTPGYTDALRNEI
;
A
#
# COMPACT_ATOMS: atom_id res chain seq x y z
N MET A 1 -28.39 16.08 4.70
CA MET A 1 -26.92 16.04 4.84
C MET A 1 -26.39 15.51 3.53
N ALA A 2 -25.34 16.10 2.96
CA ALA A 2 -24.81 15.63 1.70
C ALA A 2 -24.22 14.23 1.85
N ARG A 3 -24.39 13.39 0.82
CA ARG A 3 -23.79 12.07 0.73
C ARG A 3 -22.50 12.12 -0.10
N VAL A 4 -21.42 11.58 0.45
CA VAL A 4 -20.10 11.56 -0.20
C VAL A 4 -19.63 10.12 -0.37
N ALA A 5 -19.44 9.70 -1.62
CA ALA A 5 -18.81 8.43 -1.94
C ALA A 5 -17.31 8.62 -2.10
N VAL A 6 -16.50 7.92 -1.29
CA VAL A 6 -15.04 7.93 -1.37
C VAL A 6 -14.57 6.58 -1.91
N ILE A 7 -13.92 6.59 -3.06
CA ILE A 7 -13.47 5.38 -3.76
C ILE A 7 -11.99 5.14 -3.48
N GLY A 8 -11.70 4.07 -2.74
CA GLY A 8 -10.36 3.68 -2.30
C GLY A 8 -10.09 4.01 -0.84
N GLY A 9 -9.73 2.98 -0.07
CA GLY A 9 -9.46 3.03 1.37
C GLY A 9 -7.97 3.10 1.74
N GLY A 10 -7.14 3.68 0.86
CA GLY A 10 -5.74 4.00 1.18
C GLY A 10 -5.62 5.27 2.04
N TYR A 11 -4.40 5.81 2.18
CA TYR A 11 -4.12 7.00 2.99
C TYR A 11 -5.04 8.17 2.66
N GLY A 12 -5.15 8.53 1.37
CA GLY A 12 -5.98 9.66 0.95
C GLY A 12 -7.46 9.43 1.26
N GLY A 13 -8.00 8.26 0.89
CA GLY A 13 -9.40 7.93 1.10
C GLY A 13 -9.79 7.86 2.57
N VAL A 14 -8.97 7.22 3.40
CA VAL A 14 -9.20 7.16 4.86
C VAL A 14 -9.17 8.57 5.49
N THR A 15 -8.20 9.40 5.08
CA THR A 15 -8.10 10.78 5.58
C THR A 15 -9.33 11.61 5.22
N VAL A 16 -9.76 11.55 3.95
CA VAL A 16 -10.97 12.27 3.50
C VAL A 16 -12.21 11.73 4.19
N ALA A 17 -12.38 10.41 4.23
CA ALA A 17 -13.56 9.78 4.82
C ALA A 17 -13.71 10.15 6.31
N LYS A 18 -12.64 10.06 7.09
CA LYS A 18 -12.64 10.46 8.52
C LYS A 18 -12.89 11.94 8.71
N GLY A 19 -12.29 12.79 7.86
CA GLY A 19 -12.49 14.24 7.96
C GLY A 19 -13.90 14.67 7.65
N LEU A 20 -14.59 13.97 6.75
CA LEU A 20 -15.97 14.27 6.36
C LEU A 20 -17.03 13.55 7.21
N ASP A 21 -16.69 12.48 7.91
CA ASP A 21 -17.64 11.68 8.69
C ASP A 21 -18.51 12.48 9.67
N PRO A 22 -18.00 13.51 10.39
CA PRO A 22 -18.84 14.37 11.22
C PRO A 22 -19.79 15.29 10.44
N LEU A 23 -19.50 15.57 9.17
CA LEU A 23 -20.11 16.64 8.37
C LEU A 23 -21.06 16.12 7.28
N ALA A 24 -20.91 14.87 6.84
CA ALA A 24 -21.61 14.28 5.71
C ALA A 24 -22.01 12.82 5.97
N ASP A 25 -22.89 12.28 5.11
CA ASP A 25 -23.15 10.84 5.01
C ASP A 25 -22.07 10.21 4.14
N VAL A 26 -21.04 9.62 4.77
CA VAL A 26 -19.84 9.12 4.08
C VAL A 26 -19.95 7.63 3.79
N ILE A 27 -19.72 7.26 2.53
CA ILE A 27 -19.59 5.87 2.09
C ILE A 27 -18.18 5.69 1.54
N LEU A 28 -17.31 5.00 2.29
CA LEU A 28 -15.98 4.60 1.83
C LEU A 28 -16.08 3.24 1.14
N ILE A 29 -15.69 3.17 -0.12
CA ILE A 29 -15.73 1.94 -0.92
C ILE A 29 -14.30 1.45 -1.13
N GLU A 30 -13.99 0.24 -0.63
CA GLU A 30 -12.65 -0.34 -0.72
C GLU A 30 -12.73 -1.83 -1.06
N GLN A 31 -11.89 -2.27 -1.98
CA GLN A 31 -11.85 -3.67 -2.42
C GLN A 31 -11.09 -4.59 -1.45
N LYS A 32 -10.13 -4.05 -0.70
CA LYS A 32 -9.34 -4.80 0.29
C LYS A 32 -10.12 -4.96 1.59
N ASP A 33 -9.86 -6.04 2.30
CA ASP A 33 -10.46 -6.31 3.61
C ASP A 33 -9.80 -5.53 4.75
N GLN A 34 -8.59 -5.01 4.55
CA GLN A 34 -7.87 -4.23 5.53
C GLN A 34 -7.10 -3.08 4.86
N PHE A 35 -6.96 -1.98 5.58
CA PHE A 35 -5.99 -0.94 5.25
C PHE A 35 -4.57 -1.52 5.37
N VAL A 36 -3.70 -1.16 4.43
CA VAL A 36 -2.29 -1.55 4.46
C VAL A 36 -1.42 -0.31 4.63
N HIS A 37 -0.62 -0.31 5.68
CA HIS A 37 0.36 0.76 5.94
C HIS A 37 1.60 0.56 5.07
N HIS A 38 1.49 0.92 3.79
CA HIS A 38 2.54 0.70 2.79
C HIS A 38 3.86 1.41 3.10
N ALA A 39 3.86 2.49 3.90
CA ALA A 39 5.09 3.15 4.33
C ALA A 39 6.02 2.26 5.16
N ALA A 40 5.48 1.21 5.80
CA ALA A 40 6.26 0.23 6.54
C ALA A 40 6.34 -1.14 5.82
N ALA A 41 5.91 -1.23 4.55
CA ALA A 41 5.84 -2.50 3.84
C ALA A 41 7.22 -3.14 3.62
N LEU A 42 8.25 -2.35 3.37
CA LEU A 42 9.61 -2.85 3.18
C LEU A 42 10.22 -3.35 4.50
N ARG A 43 9.92 -2.69 5.63
CA ARG A 43 10.28 -3.19 6.95
C ARG A 43 9.55 -4.50 7.25
N ALA A 44 8.25 -4.59 6.95
CA ALA A 44 7.48 -5.81 7.12
C ALA A 44 7.96 -6.97 6.23
N ALA A 45 8.68 -6.68 5.14
CA ALA A 45 9.26 -7.69 4.28
C ALA A 45 10.43 -8.44 4.94
N VAL A 46 11.05 -7.87 5.97
CA VAL A 46 12.25 -8.41 6.63
C VAL A 46 12.08 -8.61 8.14
N ASP A 47 11.03 -8.07 8.73
CA ASP A 47 10.77 -8.11 10.17
C ASP A 47 9.37 -8.64 10.46
N THR A 48 9.29 -9.83 11.05
CA THR A 48 8.04 -10.54 11.35
C THR A 48 7.15 -9.81 12.36
N VAL A 49 7.73 -8.94 13.21
CA VAL A 49 6.95 -8.11 14.15
C VAL A 49 6.06 -7.13 13.38
N TRP A 50 6.57 -6.57 12.27
CA TRP A 50 5.83 -5.64 11.42
C TRP A 50 4.85 -6.31 10.46
N GLU A 51 5.03 -7.59 10.18
CA GLU A 51 4.19 -8.35 9.25
C GLU A 51 2.70 -8.24 9.54
N HIS A 52 2.32 -8.27 10.82
CA HIS A 52 0.93 -8.13 11.24
C HIS A 52 0.52 -6.68 11.48
N ALA A 53 1.45 -5.84 11.91
CA ALA A 53 1.18 -4.46 12.33
C ALA A 53 0.76 -3.53 11.17
N ILE A 54 1.21 -3.82 9.94
CA ILE A 54 0.88 -3.01 8.77
C ILE A 54 -0.55 -3.22 8.26
N PHE A 55 -1.27 -4.26 8.71
CA PHE A 55 -2.64 -4.56 8.29
C PHE A 55 -3.63 -4.14 9.37
N MET A 56 -4.45 -3.15 9.06
CA MET A 56 -5.42 -2.58 10.00
C MET A 56 -6.84 -2.75 9.49
N PRO A 57 -7.76 -3.34 10.26
CA PRO A 57 -9.15 -3.49 9.83
C PRO A 57 -9.84 -2.14 9.69
N TYR A 58 -10.79 -2.04 8.78
CA TYR A 58 -11.65 -0.84 8.65
C TYR A 58 -12.75 -0.77 9.72
N THR A 59 -12.81 -1.73 10.61
CA THR A 59 -13.79 -1.75 11.72
C THR A 59 -13.67 -0.48 12.55
N ASN A 60 -14.79 0.19 12.77
CA ASN A 60 -14.86 1.45 13.53
C ASN A 60 -14.01 2.61 12.94
N LEU A 61 -13.70 2.55 11.63
CA LEU A 61 -12.99 3.65 10.96
C LEU A 61 -13.82 4.93 10.95
N LEU A 62 -15.11 4.82 10.70
CA LEU A 62 -16.11 5.90 10.67
C LEU A 62 -17.07 5.72 11.84
N SER A 63 -17.52 6.86 12.40
CA SER A 63 -18.46 6.88 13.52
C SER A 63 -19.92 6.95 13.05
N ARG A 64 -20.15 7.53 11.88
CA ARG A 64 -21.50 7.78 11.30
C ARG A 64 -21.64 7.17 9.92
N GLY A 65 -20.61 7.28 9.09
CA GLY A 65 -20.54 6.71 7.76
C GLY A 65 -20.33 5.21 7.78
N GLN A 66 -20.20 4.62 6.59
CA GLN A 66 -19.99 3.19 6.43
C GLN A 66 -18.84 2.88 5.48
N VAL A 67 -18.24 1.72 5.67
CA VAL A 67 -17.26 1.14 4.75
C VAL A 67 -17.93 0.01 3.98
N VAL A 68 -18.00 0.15 2.66
CA VAL A 68 -18.52 -0.86 1.74
C VAL A 68 -17.34 -1.59 1.13
N ARG A 69 -17.26 -2.88 1.38
CA ARG A 69 -16.24 -3.72 0.74
C ARG A 69 -16.69 -4.12 -0.65
N GLY A 70 -16.03 -3.61 -1.68
CA GLY A 70 -16.37 -3.91 -3.06
C GLY A 70 -15.43 -3.25 -4.06
N THR A 71 -15.48 -3.73 -5.29
CA THR A 71 -14.72 -3.16 -6.42
C THR A 71 -15.64 -2.29 -7.24
N VAL A 72 -15.30 -1.01 -7.36
CA VAL A 72 -16.03 -0.08 -8.23
C VAL A 72 -15.76 -0.45 -9.69
N SER A 73 -16.83 -0.63 -10.45
CA SER A 73 -16.78 -0.99 -11.88
C SER A 73 -16.96 0.22 -12.80
N ALA A 74 -17.78 1.20 -12.38
CA ALA A 74 -18.04 2.41 -13.15
C ALA A 74 -18.53 3.55 -12.23
N VAL A 75 -18.38 4.78 -12.72
CA VAL A 75 -19.00 5.97 -12.13
C VAL A 75 -19.66 6.75 -13.26
N HIS A 76 -20.95 7.02 -13.11
CA HIS A 76 -21.75 7.80 -14.07
C HIS A 76 -22.33 9.03 -13.36
N GLY A 77 -21.76 10.20 -13.63
CA GLY A 77 -22.05 11.39 -12.84
C GLY A 77 -21.63 11.19 -11.37
N THR A 78 -22.58 11.11 -10.47
CA THR A 78 -22.36 10.85 -9.03
C THR A 78 -22.89 9.47 -8.60
N THR A 79 -23.36 8.65 -9.54
CA THR A 79 -23.76 7.27 -9.30
C THR A 79 -22.57 6.34 -9.38
N VAL A 80 -22.25 5.62 -8.30
CA VAL A 80 -21.11 4.68 -8.21
C VAL A 80 -21.62 3.25 -8.31
N HIS A 81 -21.14 2.51 -9.31
CA HIS A 81 -21.45 1.10 -9.51
C HIS A 81 -20.39 0.23 -8.87
N VAL A 82 -20.80 -0.66 -7.96
CA VAL A 82 -19.94 -1.58 -7.23
C VAL A 82 -20.35 -3.02 -7.53
N PHE A 83 -19.41 -3.89 -7.86
CA PHE A 83 -19.72 -5.29 -8.17
C PHE A 83 -20.46 -5.98 -7.00
N GLY A 84 -21.61 -6.56 -7.30
CA GLY A 84 -22.41 -7.31 -6.33
C GLY A 84 -23.23 -6.45 -5.34
N HIS A 85 -23.31 -5.14 -5.58
CA HIS A 85 -24.09 -4.19 -4.80
C HIS A 85 -25.03 -3.39 -5.68
N ASP A 86 -26.10 -2.85 -5.09
CA ASP A 86 -26.93 -1.84 -5.76
C ASP A 86 -26.09 -0.57 -6.02
N PRO A 87 -26.40 0.20 -7.07
CA PRO A 87 -25.76 1.47 -7.35
C PRO A 87 -25.86 2.43 -6.14
N ILE A 88 -24.76 3.10 -5.86
CA ILE A 88 -24.68 4.07 -4.76
C ILE A 88 -24.85 5.47 -5.35
N GLU A 89 -25.96 6.12 -5.01
CA GLU A 89 -26.22 7.52 -5.36
C GLU A 89 -25.54 8.42 -4.34
N ALA A 90 -24.75 9.39 -4.81
CA ALA A 90 -24.05 10.36 -3.99
C ALA A 90 -24.26 11.79 -4.52
N ASP A 91 -24.00 12.80 -3.68
CA ASP A 91 -23.93 14.20 -4.11
C ASP A 91 -22.51 14.54 -4.59
N TYR A 92 -21.49 13.86 -4.03
CA TYR A 92 -20.07 14.04 -4.37
C TYR A 92 -19.37 12.70 -4.45
N VAL A 93 -18.42 12.59 -5.38
CA VAL A 93 -17.54 11.40 -5.51
C VAL A 93 -16.10 11.84 -5.40
N VAL A 94 -15.34 11.17 -4.53
CA VAL A 94 -13.91 11.38 -4.33
C VAL A 94 -13.15 10.16 -4.83
N PHE A 95 -12.28 10.35 -5.83
CA PHE A 95 -11.40 9.31 -6.33
C PHE A 95 -10.09 9.30 -5.54
N ALA A 96 -9.89 8.27 -4.72
CA ALA A 96 -8.70 8.04 -3.91
C ALA A 96 -8.10 6.65 -4.19
N THR A 97 -8.14 6.22 -5.44
CA THR A 97 -7.80 4.86 -5.90
C THR A 97 -6.32 4.51 -5.78
N GLY A 98 -5.46 5.51 -5.56
CA GLY A 98 -4.04 5.31 -5.29
C GLY A 98 -3.23 4.85 -6.49
N SER A 99 -2.19 4.09 -6.23
CA SER A 99 -1.27 3.57 -7.24
C SER A 99 -0.84 2.14 -6.92
N THR A 100 -0.35 1.42 -7.93
CA THR A 100 0.23 0.08 -7.78
C THR A 100 1.76 0.15 -7.78
N TYR A 101 2.39 -0.84 -7.16
CA TYR A 101 3.83 -1.04 -7.19
C TYR A 101 4.14 -2.53 -6.97
N PRO A 102 5.30 -3.04 -7.44
CA PRO A 102 5.68 -4.43 -7.19
C PRO A 102 5.78 -4.79 -5.70
N PHE A 103 5.47 -6.04 -5.39
CA PHE A 103 5.73 -6.63 -4.08
C PHE A 103 7.25 -6.64 -3.81
N PRO A 104 7.73 -6.38 -2.58
CA PRO A 104 6.97 -6.24 -1.33
C PRO A 104 6.50 -4.83 -1.00
N ALA A 105 6.81 -3.81 -1.79
CA ALA A 105 6.46 -2.42 -1.49
C ALA A 105 4.95 -2.15 -1.49
N LYS A 106 4.19 -2.85 -2.35
CA LYS A 106 2.72 -2.83 -2.32
C LYS A 106 2.12 -4.21 -2.53
N TYR A 107 0.90 -4.37 -2.04
CA TYR A 107 0.15 -5.62 -2.11
C TYR A 107 -1.05 -5.46 -3.04
N SER A 108 -1.12 -6.28 -4.08
CA SER A 108 -2.22 -6.30 -5.04
C SER A 108 -3.41 -7.15 -4.60
N SER A 109 -3.22 -8.05 -3.64
CA SER A 109 -4.30 -8.91 -3.15
C SER A 109 -5.37 -8.12 -2.41
N TYR A 110 -6.64 -8.48 -2.63
CA TYR A 110 -7.80 -7.93 -1.91
C TYR A 110 -8.01 -8.59 -0.54
N ARG A 111 -7.30 -9.68 -0.26
CA ARG A 111 -7.34 -10.39 1.02
C ARG A 111 -6.03 -10.25 1.74
N SER A 112 -6.06 -9.71 2.94
CA SER A 112 -4.90 -9.56 3.82
C SER A 112 -4.24 -10.89 4.15
N SER A 113 -5.02 -11.98 4.28
CA SER A 113 -4.47 -13.33 4.49
C SER A 113 -3.53 -13.78 3.38
N VAL A 114 -3.84 -13.46 2.11
CA VAL A 114 -2.97 -13.78 0.97
C VAL A 114 -1.71 -12.92 0.99
N ALA A 115 -1.84 -11.64 1.35
CA ALA A 115 -0.69 -10.74 1.46
C ALA A 115 0.26 -11.18 2.58
N LYS A 116 -0.27 -11.59 3.74
CA LYS A 116 0.50 -12.12 4.86
C LYS A 116 1.22 -13.42 4.49
N ALA A 117 0.53 -14.38 3.87
CA ALA A 117 1.16 -15.62 3.42
C ALA A 117 2.33 -15.37 2.43
N ARG A 118 2.24 -14.32 1.60
CA ARG A 118 3.35 -13.91 0.73
C ARG A 118 4.52 -13.31 1.50
N LEU A 119 4.27 -12.60 2.59
CA LEU A 119 5.33 -12.11 3.49
C LEU A 119 6.01 -13.27 4.21
N GLU A 120 5.24 -14.17 4.81
CA GLU A 120 5.74 -15.38 5.45
C GLU A 120 6.66 -16.17 4.49
N GLN A 121 6.20 -16.41 3.26
CA GLN A 121 7.00 -17.07 2.24
C GLN A 121 8.28 -16.31 1.88
N LEU A 122 8.22 -14.97 1.84
CA LEU A 122 9.41 -14.14 1.61
C LEU A 122 10.42 -14.28 2.75
N HIS A 123 9.95 -14.23 4.02
CA HIS A 123 10.80 -14.42 5.20
C HIS A 123 11.49 -15.80 5.19
N GLU A 124 10.74 -16.87 4.88
CA GLU A 124 11.30 -18.22 4.76
C GLU A 124 12.39 -18.27 3.69
N ASN A 125 12.12 -17.70 2.51
CA ASN A 125 13.08 -17.65 1.42
C ASN A 125 14.34 -16.86 1.80
N LEU A 126 14.20 -15.70 2.42
CA LEU A 126 15.32 -14.85 2.85
C LEU A 126 16.17 -15.54 3.92
N SER A 127 15.55 -16.25 4.87
CA SER A 127 16.24 -16.97 5.94
C SER A 127 17.14 -18.09 5.42
N CYS A 128 16.86 -18.63 4.23
CA CYS A 128 17.64 -19.66 3.58
C CYS A 128 18.55 -19.12 2.47
N ALA A 129 18.41 -17.86 2.08
CA ALA A 129 19.15 -17.26 0.98
C ALA A 129 20.61 -16.98 1.39
N ARG A 130 21.53 -17.14 0.44
CA ARG A 130 22.92 -16.69 0.56
C ARG A 130 23.15 -15.36 -0.17
N SER A 131 22.37 -15.13 -1.21
CA SER A 131 22.44 -13.91 -2.02
C SER A 131 21.06 -13.49 -2.49
N VAL A 132 20.87 -12.17 -2.66
CA VAL A 132 19.66 -11.55 -3.20
C VAL A 132 20.06 -10.54 -4.26
N MET A 133 19.32 -10.54 -5.36
CA MET A 133 19.45 -9.52 -6.40
C MET A 133 18.22 -8.60 -6.36
N ILE A 134 18.46 -7.30 -6.25
CA ILE A 134 17.45 -6.26 -6.35
C ILE A 134 17.54 -5.62 -7.73
N VAL A 135 16.45 -5.68 -8.48
CA VAL A 135 16.36 -5.08 -9.81
C VAL A 135 15.72 -3.71 -9.71
N GLY A 136 16.52 -2.67 -9.89
CA GLY A 136 16.15 -1.26 -9.78
C GLY A 136 16.81 -0.58 -8.59
N GLY A 137 17.70 0.38 -8.85
CA GLY A 137 18.41 1.21 -7.87
C GLY A 137 17.69 2.53 -7.55
N GLY A 138 16.35 2.58 -7.69
CA GLY A 138 15.52 3.70 -7.25
C GLY A 138 15.31 3.69 -5.73
N THR A 139 14.51 4.64 -5.21
CA THR A 139 14.24 4.81 -3.77
C THR A 139 13.78 3.53 -3.08
N VAL A 140 12.85 2.79 -3.69
CA VAL A 140 12.32 1.55 -3.12
C VAL A 140 13.37 0.44 -3.07
N GLY A 141 14.20 0.31 -4.13
CA GLY A 141 15.28 -0.68 -4.17
C GLY A 141 16.34 -0.40 -3.12
N ILE A 142 16.75 0.85 -2.98
CA ILE A 142 17.73 1.29 -1.97
C ILE A 142 17.18 1.08 -0.55
N GLU A 143 15.94 1.49 -0.28
CA GLU A 143 15.30 1.27 1.02
C GLU A 143 15.22 -0.23 1.36
N LEU A 144 14.79 -1.07 0.41
CA LEU A 144 14.76 -2.53 0.60
C LEU A 144 16.16 -3.10 0.85
N THR A 145 17.18 -2.60 0.17
CA THR A 145 18.58 -2.99 0.40
C THR A 145 19.00 -2.71 1.84
N GLY A 146 18.70 -1.51 2.34
CA GLY A 146 19.01 -1.14 3.72
C GLY A 146 18.29 -2.02 4.75
N GLU A 147 17.01 -2.32 4.52
CA GLU A 147 16.23 -3.22 5.38
C GLU A 147 16.81 -4.64 5.39
N LEU A 148 17.17 -5.18 4.21
CA LEU A 148 17.78 -6.50 4.07
C LEU A 148 19.16 -6.57 4.73
N ALA A 149 20.03 -5.58 4.50
CA ALA A 149 21.38 -5.55 5.06
C ALA A 149 21.34 -5.49 6.61
N ASN A 150 20.38 -4.76 7.16
CA ASN A 150 20.19 -4.67 8.61
C ASN A 150 19.62 -5.97 9.21
N ALA A 151 18.64 -6.60 8.56
CA ALA A 151 17.97 -7.80 9.08
C ALA A 151 18.80 -9.09 8.85
N PHE A 152 19.59 -9.15 7.77
CA PHE A 152 20.36 -10.31 7.35
C PHE A 152 21.84 -9.94 7.08
N PRO A 153 22.67 -9.70 8.11
CA PRO A 153 24.05 -9.20 7.93
C PRO A 153 24.99 -10.12 7.12
N GLY A 154 24.60 -11.38 6.92
CA GLY A 154 25.37 -12.35 6.13
C GLY A 154 24.89 -12.53 4.70
N LEU A 155 23.88 -11.76 4.29
CA LEU A 155 23.28 -11.85 2.95
C LEU A 155 24.12 -11.05 1.94
N ASP A 156 24.51 -11.71 0.84
CA ASP A 156 25.15 -11.03 -0.28
C ASP A 156 24.09 -10.32 -1.13
N ILE A 157 24.11 -8.98 -1.15
CA ILE A 157 23.07 -8.18 -1.82
C ILE A 157 23.65 -7.47 -3.03
N THR A 158 23.07 -7.72 -4.20
CA THR A 158 23.44 -7.09 -5.47
C THR A 158 22.28 -6.23 -5.97
N ILE A 159 22.55 -4.96 -6.28
CA ILE A 159 21.59 -4.08 -6.96
C ILE A 159 21.96 -4.02 -8.45
N VAL A 160 20.96 -4.21 -9.31
CA VAL A 160 21.08 -4.02 -10.76
C VAL A 160 20.23 -2.84 -11.18
N GLU A 161 20.87 -1.83 -11.75
CA GLU A 161 20.23 -0.60 -12.23
C GLU A 161 20.48 -0.45 -13.74
N ALA A 162 19.48 -0.01 -14.47
CA ALA A 162 19.56 0.17 -15.93
C ALA A 162 20.24 1.49 -16.33
N SER A 163 20.22 2.48 -15.44
CA SER A 163 20.90 3.77 -15.65
C SER A 163 22.31 3.76 -15.10
N ASP A 164 23.11 4.79 -15.44
CA ASP A 164 24.52 4.92 -15.04
C ASP A 164 24.71 5.12 -13.53
N GLN A 165 23.63 5.38 -12.79
CA GLN A 165 23.71 5.65 -11.35
C GLN A 165 22.42 5.23 -10.62
N ILE A 166 22.57 4.81 -9.36
CA ILE A 166 21.44 4.63 -8.44
C ILE A 166 20.78 5.97 -8.11
N LEU A 167 19.53 5.95 -7.66
CA LEU A 167 18.75 7.17 -7.34
C LEU A 167 18.79 8.20 -8.47
N GLY A 168 18.67 7.76 -9.73
CA GLY A 168 18.76 8.61 -10.91
C GLY A 168 17.66 9.68 -11.05
N THR A 169 16.61 9.64 -10.19
CA THR A 169 15.55 10.65 -10.15
C THR A 169 16.12 12.01 -9.70
N PRO A 170 15.72 13.13 -10.33
CA PRO A 170 16.15 14.47 -9.90
C PRO A 170 15.83 14.75 -8.43
N GLY A 171 16.75 15.43 -7.74
CA GLY A 171 16.61 15.82 -6.33
C GLY A 171 17.57 15.10 -5.37
N TYR A 172 18.24 14.05 -5.80
CA TYR A 172 19.30 13.42 -5.03
C TYR A 172 20.68 13.97 -5.41
N THR A 173 21.52 14.22 -4.40
CA THR A 173 22.90 14.73 -4.62
C THR A 173 23.87 13.58 -4.85
N ASP A 174 24.99 13.87 -5.52
CA ASP A 174 26.06 12.88 -5.69
C ASP A 174 26.72 12.51 -4.35
N ALA A 175 26.75 13.45 -3.40
CA ALA A 175 27.22 13.17 -2.04
C ALA A 175 26.39 12.06 -1.39
N LEU A 176 25.05 12.11 -1.48
CA LEU A 176 24.19 11.05 -0.95
C LEU A 176 24.44 9.71 -1.66
N ARG A 177 24.57 9.72 -2.99
CA ARG A 177 24.81 8.48 -3.76
C ARG A 177 26.13 7.80 -3.41
N ASN A 178 27.15 8.58 -3.03
CA ASN A 178 28.47 8.07 -2.65
C ASN A 178 28.52 7.51 -1.22
N GLU A 179 27.50 7.77 -0.40
CA GLU A 179 27.39 7.24 0.96
C GLU A 179 26.56 5.95 1.05
N ILE A 180 25.84 5.60 -0.02
CA ILE A 180 25.03 4.39 -0.13
C ILE A 180 25.85 3.26 -0.74
#